data_245fb89cab9c4519f2dfa31c5aa51baa
#
_entry.id   245fb89cab9c4519f2dfa31c5aa51baa
#
_cell.length_a   1.000
_cell.length_b   1.000
_cell.length_c   1.000
_cell.angle_alpha   90.00
_cell.angle_beta   90.00
_cell.angle_gamma   90.00
#
_symmetry.space_group_name_H-M   'P 1'
#
loop_
_entity.id
_entity.type
_entity.pdbx_description
1 polymer ?
#
loop_
_entity_poly.entity_id
_entity_poly.type
_entity_poly.pdbx_seq_one_letter_code
_entity_poly.pdbx_strand_id
1 'polypeptide(L)'
;MKRRALLSVSDKSGIEDFAKALVNAGWEILSTGGTASVIREAGVEVTDVAQVTGHPEMMDGRVKTLHPAIHAGLLARRDRADDMAALSEHGYGPIDLVAVNLYAFRETVARGDAPVDEAMGKVDIGGPTMIRAAAKNHVDVWVIVDPADYDRVLEEITVGGSDGSSEARLRRELAAKVFDHISEYDAAVARYLGGQNVTDASEDAEPPAKTLSLDLELVQGLRYGENPGQEAAFYRWPGRRDGIAGLEQIHGKELSYNNLLDLDGAILSLAPFAYSPKAAVCIVKHTTPCGLAVGDSVDVAYERALATDSKSAFGSVISVNRPIDEAAAEAMSSLFIECLVAPGFDEAALEMLTRKKNVRLMAYGGIDEPVAGEPEGGWWAEATDEVRGSARFLAEHGRRPEARALRGVYGGMLVQSPPTVPFYGLYGRDWRPCTSRVPTEEEWDDLRFAWAAVFGVKSNAILLARGGATLGIGAGQMSRVDASRVAVHKAADAGLDLKGAVLASDAFFPFRDGIDAAAEAGARAIVQPGGSVRDVEVIEAANEHGMAMVFTGRRLFRH
;
A
#
# COMPACT_ATOMS: atom_id res chain seq x y z
N MET A 1 -21.25 48.28 -1.64
CA MET A 1 -21.25 47.38 -2.81
C MET A 1 -21.79 46.03 -2.38
N LYS A 2 -22.46 45.28 -3.27
CA LYS A 2 -22.81 43.88 -2.98
C LYS A 2 -21.53 43.05 -2.84
N ARG A 3 -21.48 42.10 -1.89
CA ARG A 3 -20.42 41.11 -1.81
C ARG A 3 -20.45 40.23 -3.06
N ARG A 4 -19.28 39.81 -3.55
CA ARG A 4 -19.12 39.04 -4.78
C ARG A 4 -18.51 37.66 -4.53
N ALA A 5 -19.15 36.63 -5.08
CA ALA A 5 -18.64 35.26 -5.06
C ALA A 5 -18.31 34.80 -6.49
N LEU A 6 -17.07 34.39 -6.74
CA LEU A 6 -16.63 33.81 -7.99
C LEU A 6 -16.65 32.27 -7.89
N LEU A 7 -17.54 31.65 -8.66
CA LEU A 7 -17.76 30.19 -8.65
C LEU A 7 -17.32 29.58 -9.98
N SER A 8 -16.31 28.71 -9.96
CA SER A 8 -15.79 28.02 -11.14
C SER A 8 -15.26 26.64 -10.76
N VAL A 9 -16.14 25.64 -10.72
CA VAL A 9 -15.86 24.31 -10.20
C VAL A 9 -15.93 23.25 -11.29
N SER A 10 -15.07 22.20 -11.21
CA SER A 10 -15.15 20.99 -12.02
C SER A 10 -16.18 20.03 -11.46
N ASP A 11 -16.08 19.69 -10.17
CA ASP A 11 -17.12 18.97 -9.43
C ASP A 11 -18.26 19.93 -9.09
N LYS A 12 -19.45 19.63 -9.61
CA LYS A 12 -20.66 20.44 -9.48
C LYS A 12 -21.51 20.11 -8.25
N SER A 13 -21.05 19.16 -7.41
CA SER A 13 -21.79 18.71 -6.23
C SER A 13 -22.14 19.89 -5.31
N GLY A 14 -23.43 20.10 -5.05
CA GLY A 14 -23.94 21.13 -4.14
C GLY A 14 -23.81 22.59 -4.60
N ILE A 15 -23.25 22.87 -5.80
CA ILE A 15 -22.98 24.25 -6.25
C ILE A 15 -24.24 25.06 -6.48
N GLU A 16 -25.34 24.41 -6.88
CA GLU A 16 -26.62 25.08 -7.11
C GLU A 16 -27.22 25.63 -5.83
N ASP A 17 -27.25 24.81 -4.78
CA ASP A 17 -27.79 25.18 -3.48
C ASP A 17 -26.87 26.18 -2.77
N PHE A 18 -25.57 26.04 -2.92
CA PHE A 18 -24.59 27.00 -2.44
C PHE A 18 -24.78 28.37 -3.08
N ALA A 19 -24.96 28.44 -4.41
CA ALA A 19 -25.19 29.69 -5.13
C ALA A 19 -26.53 30.34 -4.72
N LYS A 20 -27.60 29.55 -4.57
CA LYS A 20 -28.90 30.03 -4.07
C LYS A 20 -28.80 30.65 -2.68
N ALA A 21 -28.08 29.96 -1.77
CA ALA A 21 -27.89 30.44 -0.40
C ALA A 21 -27.10 31.77 -0.37
N LEU A 22 -26.05 31.89 -1.18
CA LEU A 22 -25.28 33.14 -1.31
C LEU A 22 -26.14 34.29 -1.85
N VAL A 23 -26.97 34.08 -2.88
CA VAL A 23 -27.89 35.10 -3.41
C VAL A 23 -28.91 35.52 -2.37
N ASN A 24 -29.47 34.56 -1.61
CA ASN A 24 -30.40 34.86 -0.50
C ASN A 24 -29.73 35.68 0.61
N ALA A 25 -28.41 35.52 0.80
CA ALA A 25 -27.60 36.33 1.70
C ALA A 25 -27.12 37.67 1.09
N GLY A 26 -27.64 38.04 -0.11
CA GLY A 26 -27.39 39.31 -0.78
C GLY A 26 -26.10 39.40 -1.62
N TRP A 27 -25.50 38.26 -1.97
CA TRP A 27 -24.27 38.20 -2.77
C TRP A 27 -24.56 38.25 -4.28
N GLU A 28 -23.65 38.80 -5.05
CA GLU A 28 -23.59 38.71 -6.51
C GLU A 28 -22.75 37.48 -6.91
N ILE A 29 -23.27 36.66 -7.82
CA ILE A 29 -22.55 35.48 -8.31
C ILE A 29 -21.82 35.82 -9.62
N LEU A 30 -20.50 35.67 -9.60
CA LEU A 30 -19.64 35.70 -10.80
C LEU A 30 -19.35 34.27 -11.21
N SER A 31 -19.48 33.93 -12.47
CA SER A 31 -19.12 32.57 -12.93
C SER A 31 -18.82 32.57 -14.43
N THR A 32 -18.38 31.42 -14.92
CA THR A 32 -18.01 31.22 -16.33
C THR A 32 -18.24 29.76 -16.76
N GLY A 33 -18.40 29.56 -18.06
CA GLY A 33 -18.47 28.23 -18.69
C GLY A 33 -19.56 27.34 -18.10
N GLY A 34 -19.25 26.04 -17.92
CA GLY A 34 -20.20 25.04 -17.48
C GLY A 34 -20.74 25.26 -16.05
N THR A 35 -20.00 25.93 -15.16
CA THR A 35 -20.49 26.26 -13.83
C THR A 35 -21.58 27.33 -13.91
N ALA A 36 -21.39 28.36 -14.75
CA ALA A 36 -22.41 29.39 -14.97
C ALA A 36 -23.70 28.82 -15.56
N SER A 37 -23.61 27.84 -16.47
CA SER A 37 -24.79 27.19 -17.06
C SER A 37 -25.58 26.44 -16.00
N VAL A 38 -24.95 25.61 -15.18
CA VAL A 38 -25.61 24.86 -14.10
C VAL A 38 -26.30 25.78 -13.09
N ILE A 39 -25.62 26.86 -12.68
CA ILE A 39 -26.21 27.83 -11.72
C ILE A 39 -27.42 28.58 -12.33
N ARG A 40 -27.35 28.96 -13.62
CA ARG A 40 -28.48 29.60 -14.32
C ARG A 40 -29.67 28.66 -14.50
N GLU A 41 -29.43 27.38 -14.83
CA GLU A 41 -30.46 26.35 -14.93
C GLU A 41 -31.18 26.13 -13.60
N ALA A 42 -30.48 26.32 -12.48
CA ALA A 42 -31.06 26.30 -11.13
C ALA A 42 -31.86 27.59 -10.76
N GLY A 43 -31.99 28.53 -11.71
CA GLY A 43 -32.77 29.78 -11.54
C GLY A 43 -32.02 30.92 -10.83
N VAL A 44 -30.69 30.84 -10.71
CA VAL A 44 -29.87 31.87 -10.07
C VAL A 44 -29.27 32.81 -11.12
N GLU A 45 -29.37 34.13 -10.87
CA GLU A 45 -28.74 35.14 -11.71
C GLU A 45 -27.24 35.09 -11.59
N VAL A 46 -26.55 35.06 -12.73
CA VAL A 46 -25.07 34.96 -12.81
C VAL A 46 -24.52 36.05 -13.71
N THR A 47 -23.62 36.86 -13.18
CA THR A 47 -22.81 37.80 -13.92
C THR A 47 -21.61 37.03 -14.56
N ASP A 48 -21.48 37.12 -15.87
CA ASP A 48 -20.39 36.46 -16.57
C ASP A 48 -19.04 37.14 -16.29
N VAL A 49 -17.98 36.37 -16.11
CA VAL A 49 -16.61 36.89 -15.90
C VAL A 49 -16.19 37.81 -17.03
N ALA A 50 -16.61 37.53 -18.28
CA ALA A 50 -16.33 38.38 -19.43
C ALA A 50 -16.95 39.81 -19.30
N GLN A 51 -18.09 39.95 -18.60
CA GLN A 51 -18.69 41.25 -18.31
C GLN A 51 -17.87 42.02 -17.26
N VAL A 52 -17.33 41.33 -16.27
CA VAL A 52 -16.51 41.94 -15.21
C VAL A 52 -15.15 42.38 -15.73
N THR A 53 -14.56 41.58 -16.63
CA THR A 53 -13.24 41.88 -17.22
C THR A 53 -13.32 42.85 -18.38
N GLY A 54 -14.46 42.97 -19.02
CA GLY A 54 -14.61 43.69 -20.30
C GLY A 54 -13.86 43.01 -21.46
N HIS A 55 -13.43 41.77 -21.27
CA HIS A 55 -12.62 41.03 -22.23
C HIS A 55 -13.28 39.69 -22.60
N PRO A 56 -13.39 39.37 -23.92
CA PRO A 56 -13.96 38.10 -24.32
C PRO A 56 -13.07 36.92 -23.93
N GLU A 57 -13.71 35.76 -23.76
CA GLU A 57 -12.99 34.49 -23.61
C GLU A 57 -12.18 34.17 -24.88
N MET A 58 -10.91 33.75 -24.72
CA MET A 58 -9.99 33.44 -25.82
C MET A 58 -9.41 32.03 -25.67
N MET A 59 -8.97 31.47 -26.82
CA MET A 59 -8.28 30.17 -26.87
C MET A 59 -9.11 29.05 -26.24
N ASP A 60 -10.38 28.94 -26.62
CA ASP A 60 -11.33 27.95 -26.09
C ASP A 60 -11.40 27.93 -24.54
N GLY A 61 -11.34 29.13 -23.93
CA GLY A 61 -11.44 29.31 -22.48
C GLY A 61 -10.15 29.21 -21.68
N ARG A 62 -9.01 28.99 -22.34
CA ARG A 62 -7.70 28.97 -21.67
C ARG A 62 -7.34 30.32 -21.02
N VAL A 63 -7.85 31.41 -21.57
CA VAL A 63 -7.66 32.78 -21.04
C VAL A 63 -9.02 33.42 -20.85
N LYS A 64 -9.52 33.42 -19.60
CA LYS A 64 -10.77 34.07 -19.22
C LYS A 64 -10.71 34.68 -17.81
N THR A 65 -10.14 34.01 -16.84
CA THR A 65 -10.00 34.49 -15.45
C THR A 65 -8.62 35.09 -15.17
N LEU A 66 -7.66 34.93 -16.09
CA LEU A 66 -6.31 35.51 -15.99
C LEU A 66 -6.35 36.99 -16.39
N HIS A 67 -7.00 37.80 -15.57
CA HIS A 67 -7.20 39.23 -15.84
C HIS A 67 -7.00 40.06 -14.56
N PRO A 68 -6.42 41.27 -14.65
CA PRO A 68 -6.21 42.14 -13.48
C PRO A 68 -7.49 42.40 -12.68
N ALA A 69 -8.64 42.57 -13.31
CA ALA A 69 -9.91 42.80 -12.62
C ALA A 69 -10.29 41.65 -11.65
N ILE A 70 -9.96 40.41 -11.99
CA ILE A 70 -10.20 39.25 -11.13
C ILE A 70 -9.14 39.19 -10.01
N HIS A 71 -7.86 39.22 -10.39
CA HIS A 71 -6.77 39.05 -9.40
C HIS A 71 -6.61 40.24 -8.47
N ALA A 72 -6.80 41.47 -8.92
CA ALA A 72 -6.84 42.64 -8.04
C ALA A 72 -8.04 42.58 -7.10
N GLY A 73 -9.23 42.15 -7.61
CA GLY A 73 -10.42 41.96 -6.77
C GLY A 73 -10.21 40.95 -5.63
N LEU A 74 -9.41 39.88 -5.86
CA LEU A 74 -9.07 38.88 -4.85
C LEU A 74 -7.92 39.33 -3.91
N LEU A 75 -6.92 40.07 -4.42
CA LEU A 75 -5.68 40.39 -3.70
C LEU A 75 -5.75 41.69 -2.92
N ALA A 76 -6.65 42.62 -3.26
CA ALA A 76 -6.74 43.92 -2.56
C ALA A 76 -7.07 43.71 -1.08
N ARG A 77 -6.24 44.29 -0.21
CA ARG A 77 -6.44 44.29 1.26
C ARG A 77 -7.47 45.33 1.61
N ARG A 78 -8.55 44.92 2.30
CA ARG A 78 -9.73 45.75 2.57
C ARG A 78 -9.43 46.87 3.58
N ASP A 79 -8.42 46.66 4.43
CA ASP A 79 -7.92 47.66 5.43
C ASP A 79 -6.95 48.69 4.84
N ARG A 80 -6.53 48.53 3.57
CA ARG A 80 -5.58 49.42 2.90
C ARG A 80 -6.29 50.37 1.94
N ALA A 81 -6.32 51.64 2.28
CA ALA A 81 -6.96 52.66 1.45
C ALA A 81 -6.37 52.74 0.03
N ASP A 82 -5.03 52.54 -0.11
CA ASP A 82 -4.34 52.56 -1.40
C ASP A 82 -4.78 51.43 -2.31
N ASP A 83 -4.95 50.19 -1.78
CA ASP A 83 -5.41 49.03 -2.53
C ASP A 83 -6.85 49.26 -3.02
N MET A 84 -7.73 49.79 -2.17
CA MET A 84 -9.11 50.07 -2.51
C MET A 84 -9.24 51.23 -3.50
N ALA A 85 -8.41 52.25 -3.41
CA ALA A 85 -8.32 53.34 -4.37
C ALA A 85 -7.89 52.87 -5.75
N ALA A 86 -6.89 52.00 -5.81
CA ALA A 86 -6.43 51.39 -7.08
C ALA A 86 -7.54 50.55 -7.75
N LEU A 87 -8.32 49.75 -7.01
CA LEU A 87 -9.49 49.06 -7.56
C LEU A 87 -10.47 50.04 -8.16
N SER A 88 -10.80 51.10 -7.43
CA SER A 88 -11.80 52.11 -7.86
C SER A 88 -11.33 52.87 -9.11
N GLU A 89 -10.04 53.25 -9.18
CA GLU A 89 -9.44 53.94 -10.31
C GLU A 89 -9.58 53.18 -11.63
N HIS A 90 -9.46 51.83 -11.54
CA HIS A 90 -9.61 50.95 -12.71
C HIS A 90 -11.04 50.45 -12.92
N GLY A 91 -11.99 50.87 -12.12
CA GLY A 91 -13.38 50.41 -12.19
C GLY A 91 -13.56 48.93 -11.77
N TYR A 92 -12.63 48.38 -11.02
CA TYR A 92 -12.70 47.01 -10.53
C TYR A 92 -13.41 46.98 -9.18
N GLY A 93 -14.09 45.87 -8.92
CA GLY A 93 -14.71 45.61 -7.62
C GLY A 93 -14.04 44.48 -6.86
N PRO A 94 -14.14 44.49 -5.51
CA PRO A 94 -13.63 43.40 -4.70
C PRO A 94 -14.38 42.09 -4.99
N ILE A 95 -13.68 40.95 -4.80
CA ILE A 95 -14.25 39.60 -4.80
C ILE A 95 -14.01 39.02 -3.41
N ASP A 96 -15.11 38.65 -2.74
CA ASP A 96 -15.08 38.32 -1.31
C ASP A 96 -15.12 36.81 -1.04
N LEU A 97 -15.44 36.01 -2.10
CA LEU A 97 -15.44 34.57 -2.04
C LEU A 97 -15.01 34.00 -3.40
N VAL A 98 -14.19 32.94 -3.38
CA VAL A 98 -13.91 32.13 -4.56
C VAL A 98 -14.07 30.65 -4.24
N ALA A 99 -14.80 29.91 -5.08
CA ALA A 99 -14.90 28.45 -5.03
C ALA A 99 -14.41 27.86 -6.35
N VAL A 100 -13.34 27.08 -6.29
CA VAL A 100 -12.70 26.42 -7.45
C VAL A 100 -12.12 25.08 -6.99
N ASN A 101 -12.36 24.03 -7.76
CA ASN A 101 -11.74 22.72 -7.56
C ASN A 101 -11.09 22.20 -8.85
N LEU A 102 -10.06 21.34 -8.73
CA LEU A 102 -9.13 20.98 -9.79
C LEU A 102 -9.13 19.46 -10.09
N TYR A 103 -10.29 18.87 -10.36
CA TYR A 103 -10.40 17.41 -10.52
C TYR A 103 -10.22 16.88 -11.95
N ALA A 104 -10.49 17.68 -12.99
CA ALA A 104 -10.57 17.21 -14.38
C ALA A 104 -9.29 16.53 -14.92
N PHE A 105 -8.11 17.00 -14.53
CA PHE A 105 -6.84 16.37 -14.90
C PHE A 105 -6.68 14.98 -14.27
N ARG A 106 -6.93 14.85 -12.96
CA ARG A 106 -6.79 13.58 -12.23
C ARG A 106 -7.73 12.50 -12.77
N GLU A 107 -8.98 12.87 -13.07
CA GLU A 107 -9.96 11.97 -13.68
C GLU A 107 -9.52 11.49 -15.06
N THR A 108 -8.93 12.38 -15.86
CA THR A 108 -8.43 12.04 -17.20
C THR A 108 -7.28 11.05 -17.13
N VAL A 109 -6.30 11.30 -16.26
CA VAL A 109 -5.12 10.43 -16.09
C VAL A 109 -5.45 9.09 -15.43
N ALA A 110 -6.45 9.06 -14.54
CA ALA A 110 -6.90 7.83 -13.88
C ALA A 110 -7.47 6.77 -14.85
N ARG A 111 -7.83 7.13 -16.08
CA ARG A 111 -8.25 6.17 -17.11
C ARG A 111 -7.11 5.30 -17.64
N GLY A 112 -5.85 5.72 -17.41
CA GLY A 112 -4.65 4.93 -17.76
C GLY A 112 -4.24 4.98 -19.24
N ASP A 113 -5.10 5.45 -20.14
CA ASP A 113 -4.88 5.47 -21.60
C ASP A 113 -4.88 6.87 -22.23
N ALA A 114 -4.96 7.93 -21.43
CA ALA A 114 -5.06 9.29 -21.93
C ALA A 114 -3.76 9.74 -22.62
N PRO A 115 -3.82 10.19 -23.89
CA PRO A 115 -2.66 10.78 -24.58
C PRO A 115 -2.16 12.04 -23.87
N VAL A 116 -0.86 12.33 -23.99
CA VAL A 116 -0.23 13.49 -23.34
C VAL A 116 -0.95 14.80 -23.71
N ASP A 117 -1.29 14.99 -24.98
CA ASP A 117 -1.98 16.21 -25.44
C ASP A 117 -3.38 16.35 -24.83
N GLU A 118 -4.12 15.25 -24.66
CA GLU A 118 -5.44 15.26 -24.01
C GLU A 118 -5.31 15.61 -22.52
N ALA A 119 -4.40 14.94 -21.81
CA ALA A 119 -4.16 15.20 -20.40
C ALA A 119 -3.68 16.63 -20.16
N MET A 120 -2.72 17.12 -20.96
CA MET A 120 -2.23 18.50 -20.86
C MET A 120 -3.31 19.53 -21.22
N GLY A 121 -4.24 19.18 -22.10
CA GLY A 121 -5.42 20.00 -22.39
C GLY A 121 -6.37 20.18 -21.20
N LYS A 122 -6.28 19.31 -20.18
CA LYS A 122 -7.07 19.38 -18.93
C LYS A 122 -6.33 20.05 -17.77
N VAL A 123 -5.07 20.45 -17.97
CA VAL A 123 -4.34 21.20 -16.95
C VAL A 123 -4.95 22.59 -16.81
N ASP A 124 -5.44 22.90 -15.60
CA ASP A 124 -6.02 24.20 -15.27
C ASP A 124 -4.92 25.18 -14.83
N ILE A 125 -4.91 26.34 -15.47
CA ILE A 125 -4.00 27.45 -15.14
C ILE A 125 -4.73 28.53 -14.35
N GLY A 126 -5.98 28.85 -14.74
CA GLY A 126 -6.75 29.93 -14.16
C GLY A 126 -7.22 29.63 -12.74
N GLY A 127 -7.69 28.41 -12.48
CA GLY A 127 -8.15 27.97 -11.17
C GLY A 127 -7.05 28.07 -10.09
N PRO A 128 -5.90 27.44 -10.26
CA PRO A 128 -4.78 27.55 -9.32
C PRO A 128 -4.35 28.99 -9.03
N THR A 129 -4.32 29.87 -10.00
CA THR A 129 -3.94 31.27 -9.78
C THR A 129 -4.97 32.02 -8.94
N MET A 130 -6.27 31.79 -9.17
CA MET A 130 -7.36 32.42 -8.39
C MET A 130 -7.37 31.97 -6.94
N ILE A 131 -7.33 30.64 -6.69
CA ILE A 131 -7.36 30.12 -5.32
C ILE A 131 -6.09 30.48 -4.53
N ARG A 132 -4.92 30.54 -5.18
CA ARG A 132 -3.68 31.03 -4.55
C ARG A 132 -3.79 32.51 -4.17
N ALA A 133 -4.39 33.34 -5.04
CA ALA A 133 -4.61 34.76 -4.75
C ALA A 133 -5.54 34.94 -3.55
N ALA A 134 -6.66 34.21 -3.51
CA ALA A 134 -7.61 34.24 -2.41
C ALA A 134 -7.01 33.70 -1.10
N ALA A 135 -6.31 32.57 -1.14
CA ALA A 135 -5.64 32.00 0.04
C ALA A 135 -4.58 32.95 0.62
N LYS A 136 -3.83 33.65 -0.24
CA LYS A 136 -2.89 34.70 0.19
C LYS A 136 -3.61 35.85 0.92
N ASN A 137 -4.83 36.17 0.52
CA ASN A 137 -5.67 37.23 1.11
C ASN A 137 -6.83 36.65 1.95
N HIS A 138 -6.63 35.51 2.60
CA HIS A 138 -7.68 34.79 3.35
C HIS A 138 -8.32 35.59 4.48
N VAL A 139 -7.69 36.64 4.94
CA VAL A 139 -8.28 37.54 5.94
C VAL A 139 -9.52 38.22 5.38
N ASP A 140 -9.49 38.61 4.11
CA ASP A 140 -10.55 39.35 3.43
C ASP A 140 -11.42 38.50 2.49
N VAL A 141 -10.89 37.34 2.02
CA VAL A 141 -11.51 36.52 0.99
C VAL A 141 -11.75 35.08 1.46
N TRP A 142 -12.96 34.59 1.33
CA TRP A 142 -13.28 33.17 1.50
C TRP A 142 -12.74 32.38 0.32
N VAL A 143 -12.08 31.24 0.57
CA VAL A 143 -11.59 30.35 -0.49
C VAL A 143 -12.02 28.93 -0.22
N ILE A 144 -12.65 28.28 -1.22
CA ILE A 144 -13.18 26.93 -1.11
C ILE A 144 -12.68 26.09 -2.28
N VAL A 145 -12.12 24.92 -1.99
CA VAL A 145 -11.62 23.95 -2.99
C VAL A 145 -12.35 22.61 -2.91
N ASP A 146 -13.24 22.43 -1.94
CA ASP A 146 -13.96 21.20 -1.69
C ASP A 146 -15.44 21.49 -1.41
N PRO A 147 -16.40 20.87 -2.13
CA PRO A 147 -17.82 21.02 -1.87
C PRO A 147 -18.25 20.73 -0.44
N ALA A 148 -17.54 19.87 0.29
CA ALA A 148 -17.83 19.55 1.69
C ALA A 148 -17.71 20.75 2.65
N ASP A 149 -17.04 21.84 2.22
CA ASP A 149 -16.87 23.04 3.02
C ASP A 149 -17.98 24.10 2.78
N TYR A 150 -18.90 23.90 1.82
CA TYR A 150 -19.93 24.86 1.50
C TYR A 150 -20.82 25.22 2.70
N ASP A 151 -21.34 24.24 3.40
CA ASP A 151 -22.23 24.44 4.54
C ASP A 151 -21.55 25.17 5.69
N ARG A 152 -20.28 24.82 5.98
CA ARG A 152 -19.48 25.47 7.03
C ARG A 152 -19.28 26.96 6.75
N VAL A 153 -19.01 27.30 5.49
CA VAL A 153 -18.81 28.70 5.07
C VAL A 153 -20.15 29.45 5.06
N LEU A 154 -21.24 28.82 4.62
CA LEU A 154 -22.57 29.43 4.66
C LEU A 154 -23.02 29.72 6.08
N GLU A 155 -22.77 28.84 7.04
CA GLU A 155 -23.09 29.05 8.44
C GLU A 155 -22.38 30.29 8.99
N GLU A 156 -21.07 30.44 8.75
CA GLU A 156 -20.31 31.64 9.18
C GLU A 156 -20.75 32.91 8.47
N ILE A 157 -21.13 32.85 7.19
CA ILE A 157 -21.63 34.03 6.42
C ILE A 157 -23.00 34.48 6.91
N THR A 158 -23.90 33.55 7.31
CA THR A 158 -25.31 33.84 7.62
C THR A 158 -25.57 34.06 9.10
N VAL A 159 -24.92 33.28 9.97
CA VAL A 159 -25.14 33.36 11.43
C VAL A 159 -24.12 34.28 12.09
N GLY A 160 -22.88 34.25 11.63
CA GLY A 160 -21.76 34.99 12.20
C GLY A 160 -21.35 34.50 13.59
N GLY A 161 -20.08 34.26 13.82
CA GLY A 161 -19.58 33.99 15.17
C GLY A 161 -19.63 35.25 16.04
N SER A 162 -19.96 35.09 17.30
CA SER A 162 -20.14 36.22 18.25
C SER A 162 -18.85 37.02 18.56
N ASP A 163 -17.66 36.47 18.19
CA ASP A 163 -16.36 37.08 18.50
C ASP A 163 -15.37 37.15 17.32
N GLY A 164 -15.78 36.71 16.12
CA GLY A 164 -14.93 36.68 14.90
C GLY A 164 -13.76 35.70 14.94
N SER A 165 -13.55 34.98 16.03
CA SER A 165 -12.42 34.06 16.17
C SER A 165 -12.64 32.75 15.41
N SER A 166 -13.89 32.27 15.32
CA SER A 166 -14.28 31.09 14.54
C SER A 166 -14.09 31.34 13.05
N GLU A 167 -14.56 32.50 12.56
CA GLU A 167 -14.38 32.91 11.18
C GLU A 167 -12.91 32.99 10.78
N ALA A 168 -12.08 33.66 11.58
CA ALA A 168 -10.64 33.80 11.29
C ALA A 168 -9.92 32.44 11.29
N ARG A 169 -10.32 31.52 12.16
CA ARG A 169 -9.79 30.17 12.20
C ARG A 169 -10.19 29.37 10.96
N LEU A 170 -11.47 29.40 10.58
CA LEU A 170 -11.98 28.69 9.40
C LEU A 170 -11.35 29.23 8.12
N ARG A 171 -11.22 30.54 7.96
CA ARG A 171 -10.53 31.16 6.82
C ARG A 171 -9.08 30.68 6.67
N ARG A 172 -8.35 30.56 7.78
CA ARG A 172 -6.96 30.07 7.78
C ARG A 172 -6.89 28.59 7.43
N GLU A 173 -7.82 27.78 7.95
CA GLU A 173 -7.94 26.36 7.65
C GLU A 173 -8.19 26.12 6.15
N LEU A 174 -9.16 26.84 5.58
CA LEU A 174 -9.50 26.77 4.15
C LEU A 174 -8.32 27.24 3.27
N ALA A 175 -7.59 28.28 3.68
CA ALA A 175 -6.41 28.75 2.98
C ALA A 175 -5.27 27.72 2.99
N ALA A 176 -5.06 26.99 4.10
CA ALA A 176 -4.12 25.88 4.15
C ALA A 176 -4.55 24.76 3.19
N LYS A 177 -5.83 24.37 3.21
CA LYS A 177 -6.41 23.35 2.31
C LYS A 177 -6.19 23.69 0.83
N VAL A 178 -6.17 24.98 0.45
CA VAL A 178 -5.83 25.40 -0.94
C VAL A 178 -4.43 24.99 -1.32
N PHE A 179 -3.44 25.22 -0.44
CA PHE A 179 -2.06 24.90 -0.76
C PHE A 179 -1.82 23.39 -0.80
N ASP A 180 -2.50 22.61 0.05
CA ASP A 180 -2.48 21.15 0.00
C ASP A 180 -3.09 20.67 -1.33
N HIS A 181 -4.27 21.17 -1.71
CA HIS A 181 -4.97 20.83 -2.95
C HIS A 181 -4.12 21.14 -4.21
N ILE A 182 -3.44 22.29 -4.24
CA ILE A 182 -2.54 22.67 -5.35
C ILE A 182 -1.29 21.78 -5.36
N SER A 183 -0.69 21.52 -4.20
CA SER A 183 0.50 20.66 -4.09
C SER A 183 0.22 19.28 -4.66
N GLU A 184 -0.91 18.68 -4.30
CA GLU A 184 -1.35 17.39 -4.83
C GLU A 184 -1.62 17.43 -6.34
N TYR A 185 -2.23 18.53 -6.81
CA TYR A 185 -2.54 18.73 -8.22
C TYR A 185 -1.25 18.83 -9.04
N ASP A 186 -0.32 19.71 -8.65
CA ASP A 186 0.96 19.91 -9.34
C ASP A 186 1.82 18.64 -9.30
N ALA A 187 1.81 17.89 -8.18
CA ALA A 187 2.49 16.61 -8.06
C ALA A 187 1.91 15.57 -9.03
N ALA A 188 0.58 15.55 -9.23
CA ALA A 188 -0.06 14.65 -10.20
C ALA A 188 0.35 14.99 -11.63
N VAL A 189 0.39 16.28 -12.00
CA VAL A 189 0.85 16.75 -13.31
C VAL A 189 2.33 16.37 -13.54
N ALA A 190 3.18 16.62 -12.54
CA ALA A 190 4.60 16.31 -12.60
C ALA A 190 4.86 14.81 -12.77
N ARG A 191 4.14 13.95 -12.03
CA ARG A 191 4.23 12.48 -12.16
C ARG A 191 3.82 12.02 -13.55
N TYR A 192 2.73 12.53 -14.08
CA TYR A 192 2.27 12.17 -15.43
C TYR A 192 3.28 12.54 -16.50
N LEU A 193 3.81 13.78 -16.49
CA LEU A 193 4.81 14.24 -17.44
C LEU A 193 6.17 13.54 -17.28
N GLY A 194 6.52 13.15 -16.07
CA GLY A 194 7.76 12.44 -15.77
C GLY A 194 7.78 10.98 -16.24
N GLY A 195 6.68 10.48 -16.83
CA GLY A 195 6.61 9.14 -17.42
C GLY A 195 6.92 8.06 -16.39
N GLN A 196 6.15 7.95 -15.30
CA GLN A 196 6.34 6.87 -14.32
C GLN A 196 5.83 5.52 -14.85
N ASN A 197 6.42 5.04 -15.93
CA ASN A 197 6.45 3.62 -16.24
C ASN A 197 7.76 3.04 -15.72
N VAL A 198 7.83 2.76 -14.43
CA VAL A 198 8.86 1.89 -13.87
C VAL A 198 8.42 0.45 -14.13
N THR A 199 8.44 0.05 -15.39
CA THR A 199 8.39 -1.33 -15.82
C THR A 199 9.73 -1.65 -16.47
N ASP A 200 10.38 -2.66 -15.94
CA ASP A 200 11.63 -3.30 -16.29
C ASP A 200 12.91 -2.67 -15.72
N ALA A 201 13.51 -3.47 -14.83
CA ALA A 201 14.91 -3.35 -14.46
C ALA A 201 15.77 -3.73 -15.68
N SER A 202 15.90 -2.78 -16.65
CA SER A 202 16.94 -2.83 -17.66
C SER A 202 18.28 -2.47 -17.00
N GLU A 203 19.37 -3.00 -17.53
CA GLU A 203 20.73 -2.69 -17.07
C GLU A 203 21.08 -1.19 -17.13
N ASP A 204 20.22 -0.37 -17.76
CA ASP A 204 20.25 1.09 -17.83
C ASP A 204 19.23 1.73 -16.86
N ALA A 205 19.29 1.37 -15.56
CA ALA A 205 18.44 1.98 -14.55
C ALA A 205 18.66 3.49 -14.50
N GLU A 206 17.60 4.28 -14.71
CA GLU A 206 17.67 5.73 -14.54
C GLU A 206 18.17 6.09 -13.13
N PRO A 207 19.03 7.11 -13.01
CA PRO A 207 19.53 7.52 -11.71
C PRO A 207 18.36 7.92 -10.80
N PRO A 208 18.48 7.67 -9.47
CA PRO A 208 17.42 8.04 -8.52
C PRO A 208 17.03 9.52 -8.65
N ALA A 209 15.75 9.82 -8.56
CA ALA A 209 15.25 11.19 -8.57
C ALA A 209 15.94 12.03 -7.48
N LYS A 210 16.26 13.30 -7.80
CA LYS A 210 16.95 14.21 -6.85
C LYS A 210 16.12 14.48 -5.59
N THR A 211 14.81 14.40 -5.71
CA THR A 211 13.85 14.61 -4.60
C THR A 211 12.82 13.49 -4.61
N LEU A 212 12.42 13.02 -3.43
CA LEU A 212 11.35 12.05 -3.26
C LEU A 212 10.22 12.73 -2.47
N SER A 213 9.05 12.83 -3.09
CA SER A 213 7.81 13.23 -2.41
C SER A 213 6.96 12.00 -2.14
N LEU A 214 6.40 11.92 -0.94
CA LEU A 214 5.45 10.88 -0.55
C LEU A 214 4.08 11.53 -0.39
N ASP A 215 3.13 10.99 -1.11
CA ASP A 215 1.73 11.39 -1.05
C ASP A 215 0.94 10.19 -0.54
N LEU A 216 0.37 10.30 0.65
CA LEU A 216 -0.27 9.20 1.35
C LEU A 216 -1.58 9.67 1.99
N GLU A 217 -2.65 8.88 1.83
CA GLU A 217 -3.96 9.12 2.45
C GLU A 217 -4.04 8.44 3.81
N LEU A 218 -4.53 9.16 4.82
CA LEU A 218 -4.80 8.58 6.13
C LEU A 218 -5.93 7.55 6.05
N VAL A 219 -5.66 6.32 6.48
CA VAL A 219 -6.65 5.24 6.60
C VAL A 219 -7.20 5.18 8.01
N GLN A 220 -6.32 5.16 9.01
CA GLN A 220 -6.70 4.98 10.41
C GLN A 220 -5.66 5.62 11.35
N GLY A 221 -6.12 6.39 12.34
CA GLY A 221 -5.31 6.70 13.51
C GLY A 221 -5.19 5.48 14.42
N LEU A 222 -3.98 5.16 14.84
CA LEU A 222 -3.71 3.99 15.67
C LEU A 222 -3.54 4.40 17.14
N ARG A 223 -3.93 3.51 18.06
CA ARG A 223 -3.88 3.81 19.49
C ARG A 223 -2.47 4.15 19.98
N TYR A 224 -1.44 3.50 19.43
CA TYR A 224 -0.01 3.75 19.62
C TYR A 224 0.77 2.92 18.59
N GLY A 225 2.07 3.16 18.45
CA GLY A 225 2.98 2.42 17.58
C GLY A 225 3.36 1.04 18.15
N GLU A 226 4.62 0.64 18.02
CA GLU A 226 5.09 -0.62 18.60
C GLU A 226 4.94 -0.64 20.11
N ASN A 227 5.12 0.52 20.76
CA ASN A 227 5.04 0.67 22.21
C ASN A 227 4.10 1.80 22.62
N PRO A 228 3.49 1.72 23.84
CA PRO A 228 2.73 2.83 24.40
C PRO A 228 3.55 4.12 24.46
N GLY A 229 2.93 5.24 24.10
CA GLY A 229 3.60 6.56 24.05
C GLY A 229 4.18 6.93 22.67
N GLN A 230 4.17 6.02 21.70
CA GLN A 230 4.50 6.32 20.31
C GLN A 230 3.21 6.65 19.55
N GLU A 231 3.11 7.87 19.02
CA GLU A 231 2.02 8.23 18.11
C GLU A 231 2.13 7.43 16.82
N ALA A 232 1.00 6.97 16.28
CA ALA A 232 0.98 6.15 15.09
C ALA A 232 -0.30 6.31 14.27
N ALA A 233 -0.16 6.11 12.97
CA ALA A 233 -1.26 6.09 12.03
C ALA A 233 -0.93 5.15 10.86
N PHE A 234 -1.97 4.63 10.23
CA PHE A 234 -1.86 3.86 9.00
C PHE A 234 -2.28 4.73 7.81
N TYR A 235 -1.42 4.79 6.82
CA TYR A 235 -1.63 5.51 5.57
C TYR A 235 -1.60 4.53 4.39
N ARG A 236 -2.26 4.88 3.29
CA ARG A 236 -2.20 4.15 2.02
C ARG A 236 -1.75 5.06 0.89
N TRP A 237 -1.32 4.49 -0.20
CA TRP A 237 -1.11 5.21 -1.45
C TRP A 237 -2.45 5.69 -2.00
N PRO A 238 -2.54 6.92 -2.59
CA PRO A 238 -3.79 7.49 -3.07
C PRO A 238 -4.50 6.57 -4.07
N GLY A 239 -5.79 6.37 -3.83
CA GLY A 239 -6.65 5.53 -4.69
C GLY A 239 -6.41 4.02 -4.59
N ARG A 240 -5.39 3.55 -3.87
CA ARG A 240 -5.12 2.11 -3.69
C ARG A 240 -6.04 1.51 -2.61
N ARG A 241 -6.64 0.36 -2.97
CA ARG A 241 -7.49 -0.43 -2.06
C ARG A 241 -7.07 -1.90 -2.03
N ASP A 242 -5.85 -2.19 -2.42
CA ASP A 242 -5.22 -3.51 -2.44
C ASP A 242 -4.25 -3.68 -1.25
N GLY A 243 -3.67 -4.86 -1.14
CA GLY A 243 -2.76 -5.20 -0.04
C GLY A 243 -3.42 -5.06 1.33
N ILE A 244 -2.68 -4.59 2.32
CA ILE A 244 -3.18 -4.44 3.71
C ILE A 244 -4.34 -3.43 3.80
N ALA A 245 -4.33 -2.38 3.00
CA ALA A 245 -5.39 -1.36 2.99
C ALA A 245 -6.70 -1.85 2.33
N GLY A 246 -6.65 -2.96 1.60
CA GLY A 246 -7.80 -3.60 0.97
C GLY A 246 -8.39 -4.77 1.75
N LEU A 247 -7.81 -5.12 2.90
CA LEU A 247 -8.35 -6.18 3.75
C LEU A 247 -9.67 -5.75 4.37
N GLU A 248 -10.67 -6.64 4.32
CA GLU A 248 -11.92 -6.48 5.02
C GLU A 248 -11.83 -7.10 6.43
N GLN A 249 -12.08 -6.32 7.46
CA GLN A 249 -12.19 -6.85 8.80
C GLN A 249 -13.62 -7.33 9.06
N ILE A 250 -13.81 -8.67 9.11
CA ILE A 250 -15.12 -9.29 9.32
C ILE A 250 -15.47 -9.32 10.81
N HIS A 251 -14.48 -9.51 11.70
CA HIS A 251 -14.71 -9.68 13.15
C HIS A 251 -13.52 -9.15 13.96
N GLY A 252 -13.81 -8.84 15.22
CA GLY A 252 -12.81 -8.53 16.26
C GLY A 252 -12.62 -7.04 16.53
N LYS A 253 -11.64 -6.73 17.37
CA LYS A 253 -11.27 -5.34 17.73
C LYS A 253 -10.50 -4.68 16.59
N GLU A 254 -10.44 -3.35 16.62
CA GLU A 254 -9.56 -2.57 15.72
C GLU A 254 -8.13 -3.12 15.66
N LEU A 255 -7.52 -3.00 14.50
CA LEU A 255 -6.14 -3.40 14.29
C LEU A 255 -5.20 -2.44 15.01
N SER A 256 -4.18 -3.00 15.65
CA SER A 256 -3.06 -2.24 16.21
C SER A 256 -1.93 -2.12 15.18
N TYR A 257 -0.97 -1.24 15.44
CA TYR A 257 0.26 -1.11 14.66
C TYR A 257 0.96 -2.48 14.47
N ASN A 258 1.13 -3.24 15.56
CA ASN A 258 1.76 -4.55 15.51
C ASN A 258 0.93 -5.58 14.72
N ASN A 259 -0.42 -5.50 14.78
CA ASN A 259 -1.26 -6.37 13.95
C ASN A 259 -1.07 -6.08 12.46
N LEU A 260 -0.98 -4.81 12.04
CA LEU A 260 -0.74 -4.44 10.65
C LEU A 260 0.64 -4.91 10.15
N LEU A 261 1.68 -4.76 10.98
CA LEU A 261 3.01 -5.28 10.66
C LEU A 261 3.02 -6.81 10.52
N ASP A 262 2.39 -7.51 11.46
CA ASP A 262 2.35 -8.97 11.45
C ASP A 262 1.48 -9.51 10.31
N LEU A 263 0.38 -8.83 9.93
CA LEU A 263 -0.44 -9.15 8.76
C LEU A 263 0.36 -9.00 7.46
N ASP A 264 1.08 -7.88 7.28
CA ASP A 264 1.97 -7.70 6.12
C ASP A 264 3.04 -8.79 6.05
N GLY A 265 3.66 -9.10 7.20
CA GLY A 265 4.63 -10.16 7.32
C GLY A 265 4.08 -11.55 6.99
N ALA A 266 2.85 -11.84 7.43
CA ALA A 266 2.20 -13.12 7.22
C ALA A 266 1.77 -13.31 5.75
N ILE A 267 1.14 -12.31 5.15
CA ILE A 267 0.74 -12.36 3.74
C ILE A 267 1.97 -12.43 2.83
N LEU A 268 3.01 -11.62 3.11
CA LEU A 268 4.25 -11.66 2.33
C LEU A 268 4.98 -13.00 2.45
N SER A 269 4.96 -13.64 3.63
CA SER A 269 5.56 -14.96 3.83
C SER A 269 4.77 -16.09 3.14
N LEU A 270 3.46 -15.90 2.96
CA LEU A 270 2.60 -16.81 2.22
C LEU A 270 2.63 -16.58 0.71
N ALA A 271 2.99 -15.37 0.26
CA ALA A 271 3.00 -14.99 -1.16
C ALA A 271 3.75 -15.96 -2.08
N PRO A 272 4.90 -16.57 -1.70
CA PRO A 272 5.54 -17.60 -2.49
C PRO A 272 4.65 -18.78 -2.84
N PHE A 273 3.61 -19.04 -2.03
CA PHE A 273 2.65 -20.15 -2.19
C PHE A 273 1.36 -19.73 -2.88
N ALA A 274 1.33 -18.55 -3.51
CA ALA A 274 0.17 -18.05 -4.24
C ALA A 274 -0.38 -19.09 -5.24
N TYR A 275 0.50 -19.68 -6.02
CA TYR A 275 0.16 -20.67 -7.05
C TYR A 275 0.32 -22.12 -6.60
N SER A 276 0.38 -22.39 -5.30
CA SER A 276 0.43 -23.75 -4.80
C SER A 276 -0.86 -24.52 -5.11
N PRO A 277 -0.78 -25.74 -5.69
CA PRO A 277 -1.96 -26.57 -5.89
C PRO A 277 -2.58 -27.05 -4.57
N LYS A 278 -1.81 -27.03 -3.49
CA LYS A 278 -2.23 -27.42 -2.14
C LYS A 278 -2.59 -26.22 -1.30
N ALA A 279 -3.40 -26.43 -0.28
CA ALA A 279 -3.59 -25.45 0.77
C ALA A 279 -2.23 -25.12 1.45
N ALA A 280 -2.01 -23.86 1.73
CA ALA A 280 -0.79 -23.39 2.41
C ALA A 280 -1.19 -22.53 3.60
N VAL A 281 -0.52 -22.76 4.75
CA VAL A 281 -0.73 -22.03 6.00
C VAL A 281 0.61 -21.52 6.50
N CYS A 282 0.69 -20.23 6.82
CA CYS A 282 1.83 -19.60 7.44
C CYS A 282 1.43 -19.00 8.79
N ILE A 283 2.13 -19.39 9.84
CA ILE A 283 1.97 -18.88 11.21
C ILE A 283 3.10 -17.92 11.49
N VAL A 284 2.77 -16.67 11.79
CA VAL A 284 3.75 -15.58 11.97
C VAL A 284 3.67 -15.01 13.37
N LYS A 285 4.84 -14.74 13.94
CA LYS A 285 5.00 -14.03 15.19
C LYS A 285 6.11 -12.98 15.04
N HIS A 286 5.79 -11.72 15.34
CA HIS A 286 6.73 -10.60 15.21
C HIS A 286 7.33 -10.50 13.79
N THR A 287 6.44 -10.51 12.80
CA THR A 287 6.74 -10.43 11.36
C THR A 287 7.59 -11.60 10.79
N THR A 288 7.78 -12.66 11.55
CA THR A 288 8.62 -13.81 11.18
C THR A 288 7.83 -15.10 11.26
N PRO A 289 7.89 -15.98 10.25
CA PRO A 289 7.29 -17.31 10.34
C PRO A 289 7.86 -18.13 11.49
N CYS A 290 6.98 -18.73 12.29
CA CYS A 290 7.32 -19.77 13.24
C CYS A 290 6.85 -21.16 12.78
N GLY A 291 6.05 -21.22 11.71
CA GLY A 291 5.66 -22.45 11.03
C GLY A 291 5.04 -22.15 9.67
N LEU A 292 5.33 -22.98 8.68
CA LEU A 292 4.75 -22.93 7.35
C LEU A 292 4.62 -24.34 6.79
N ALA A 293 3.46 -24.66 6.23
CA ALA A 293 3.26 -25.96 5.60
C ALA A 293 2.23 -25.91 4.46
N VAL A 294 2.33 -26.89 3.57
CA VAL A 294 1.28 -27.19 2.58
C VAL A 294 0.60 -28.50 2.94
N GLY A 295 -0.70 -28.62 2.59
CA GLY A 295 -1.51 -29.80 2.85
C GLY A 295 -2.62 -29.93 1.82
N ASP A 296 -3.30 -31.08 1.80
CA ASP A 296 -4.42 -31.31 0.88
C ASP A 296 -5.68 -30.52 1.31
N SER A 297 -5.74 -30.11 2.59
CA SER A 297 -6.75 -29.22 3.16
C SER A 297 -6.10 -28.22 4.12
N VAL A 298 -6.86 -27.19 4.54
CA VAL A 298 -6.35 -26.12 5.41
C VAL A 298 -6.04 -26.63 6.80
N ASP A 299 -6.88 -27.47 7.40
CA ASP A 299 -6.68 -28.10 8.70
C ASP A 299 -5.38 -28.91 8.74
N VAL A 300 -5.13 -29.75 7.72
CA VAL A 300 -3.88 -30.52 7.60
C VAL A 300 -2.66 -29.60 7.46
N ALA A 301 -2.73 -28.57 6.62
CA ALA A 301 -1.65 -27.59 6.48
C ALA A 301 -1.40 -26.84 7.78
N TYR A 302 -2.47 -26.46 8.50
CA TYR A 302 -2.36 -25.76 9.78
C TYR A 302 -1.70 -26.62 10.87
N GLU A 303 -2.15 -27.86 11.06
CA GLU A 303 -1.58 -28.78 12.06
C GLU A 303 -0.08 -29.00 11.82
N ARG A 304 0.31 -29.17 10.57
CA ARG A 304 1.71 -29.34 10.15
C ARG A 304 2.54 -28.07 10.38
N ALA A 305 1.99 -26.90 10.07
CA ALA A 305 2.65 -25.62 10.33
C ALA A 305 2.81 -25.37 11.84
N LEU A 306 1.76 -25.66 12.62
CA LEU A 306 1.75 -25.50 14.08
C LEU A 306 2.78 -26.41 14.77
N ALA A 307 2.98 -27.62 14.25
CA ALA A 307 3.93 -28.58 14.80
C ALA A 307 5.39 -28.07 14.78
N THR A 308 5.74 -27.13 13.89
CA THR A 308 7.09 -26.55 13.80
C THR A 308 7.51 -25.84 15.08
N ASP A 309 6.63 -24.99 15.64
CA ASP A 309 6.90 -24.24 16.88
C ASP A 309 5.57 -23.80 17.53
N SER A 310 4.88 -24.75 18.16
CA SER A 310 3.61 -24.50 18.83
C SER A 310 3.71 -23.52 20.00
N LYS A 311 4.90 -23.40 20.61
CA LYS A 311 5.14 -22.46 21.73
C LYS A 311 5.09 -21.01 21.23
N SER A 312 5.74 -20.71 20.09
CA SER A 312 5.77 -19.37 19.50
C SER A 312 4.44 -19.00 18.84
N ALA A 313 3.63 -19.97 18.43
CA ALA A 313 2.36 -19.76 17.77
C ALA A 313 1.27 -19.10 18.64
N PHE A 314 1.43 -19.10 19.98
CA PHE A 314 0.50 -18.42 20.86
C PHE A 314 0.45 -16.90 20.60
N GLY A 315 -0.74 -16.37 20.28
CA GLY A 315 -0.93 -14.97 19.93
C GLY A 315 -0.29 -14.59 18.59
N SER A 316 -0.30 -15.49 17.63
CA SER A 316 0.24 -15.30 16.27
C SER A 316 -0.78 -14.65 15.33
N VAL A 317 -0.27 -14.27 14.17
CA VAL A 317 -1.05 -13.96 12.96
C VAL A 317 -0.91 -15.13 12.00
N ILE A 318 -2.03 -15.62 11.49
CA ILE A 318 -2.07 -16.77 10.56
C ILE A 318 -2.60 -16.31 9.21
N SER A 319 -1.87 -16.63 8.14
CA SER A 319 -2.31 -16.41 6.76
C SER A 319 -2.54 -17.74 6.04
N VAL A 320 -3.59 -17.80 5.23
CA VAL A 320 -4.05 -19.01 4.54
C VAL A 320 -4.39 -18.68 3.09
N ASN A 321 -4.03 -19.54 2.14
CA ASN A 321 -4.27 -19.32 0.71
C ASN A 321 -5.57 -19.93 0.17
N ARG A 322 -6.43 -20.47 1.05
CA ARG A 322 -7.75 -21.05 0.73
C ARG A 322 -8.77 -20.54 1.75
N PRO A 323 -10.07 -20.56 1.43
CA PRO A 323 -11.12 -20.26 2.40
C PRO A 323 -11.03 -21.15 3.63
N ILE A 324 -11.45 -20.62 4.77
CA ILE A 324 -11.50 -21.34 6.04
C ILE A 324 -12.86 -22.04 6.14
N ASP A 325 -12.85 -23.35 6.17
CA ASP A 325 -14.00 -24.21 6.41
C ASP A 325 -14.16 -24.60 7.89
N GLU A 326 -15.21 -25.36 8.21
CA GLU A 326 -15.50 -25.81 9.57
C GLU A 326 -14.35 -26.63 10.18
N ALA A 327 -13.73 -27.53 9.38
CA ALA A 327 -12.63 -28.38 9.87
C ALA A 327 -11.39 -27.57 10.22
N ALA A 328 -11.03 -26.58 9.39
CA ALA A 328 -9.94 -25.66 9.66
C ALA A 328 -10.22 -24.79 10.90
N ALA A 329 -11.46 -24.29 11.05
CA ALA A 329 -11.87 -23.51 12.20
C ALA A 329 -11.80 -24.33 13.50
N GLU A 330 -12.20 -25.60 13.48
CA GLU A 330 -12.10 -26.51 14.60
C GLU A 330 -10.64 -26.75 15.00
N ALA A 331 -9.77 -27.07 14.04
CA ALA A 331 -8.33 -27.24 14.28
C ALA A 331 -7.68 -26.01 14.91
N MET A 332 -8.08 -24.80 14.48
CA MET A 332 -7.58 -23.52 15.00
C MET A 332 -8.23 -23.09 16.31
N SER A 333 -9.29 -23.77 16.75
CA SER A 333 -10.10 -23.36 17.89
C SER A 333 -9.36 -23.36 19.23
N SER A 334 -8.37 -24.22 19.41
CA SER A 334 -7.63 -24.40 20.66
C SER A 334 -6.53 -23.34 20.88
N LEU A 335 -6.03 -22.72 19.80
CA LEU A 335 -4.95 -21.73 19.87
C LEU A 335 -5.51 -20.31 20.10
N PHE A 336 -4.81 -19.51 20.88
CA PHE A 336 -5.04 -18.07 20.90
C PHE A 336 -4.38 -17.44 19.67
N ILE A 337 -5.21 -16.94 18.75
CA ILE A 337 -4.81 -16.28 17.49
C ILE A 337 -5.17 -14.80 17.62
N GLU A 338 -4.24 -13.90 17.29
CA GLU A 338 -4.49 -12.45 17.24
C GLU A 338 -5.25 -12.05 15.97
N CYS A 339 -4.75 -12.51 14.80
CA CYS A 339 -5.37 -12.26 13.51
C CYS A 339 -5.33 -13.53 12.65
N LEU A 340 -6.42 -13.80 11.94
CA LEU A 340 -6.50 -14.84 10.92
C LEU A 340 -6.90 -14.18 9.60
N VAL A 341 -6.06 -14.33 8.56
CA VAL A 341 -6.31 -13.74 7.25
C VAL A 341 -6.39 -14.83 6.19
N ALA A 342 -7.49 -14.83 5.44
CA ALA A 342 -7.83 -15.82 4.43
C ALA A 342 -8.60 -15.18 3.25
N PRO A 343 -8.79 -15.87 2.12
CA PRO A 343 -9.69 -15.41 1.05
C PRO A 343 -11.12 -15.16 1.53
N GLY A 344 -11.62 -16.04 2.39
CA GLY A 344 -12.96 -16.02 2.94
C GLY A 344 -13.13 -17.02 4.08
N PHE A 345 -14.33 -17.10 4.61
CA PHE A 345 -14.71 -17.99 5.71
C PHE A 345 -16.10 -18.54 5.47
N ASP A 346 -16.28 -19.84 5.59
CA ASP A 346 -17.60 -20.47 5.53
C ASP A 346 -18.46 -20.05 6.72
N GLU A 347 -19.77 -20.15 6.59
CA GLU A 347 -20.73 -19.74 7.64
C GLU A 347 -20.47 -20.51 8.96
N ALA A 348 -20.23 -21.82 8.89
CA ALA A 348 -19.93 -22.66 10.05
C ALA A 348 -18.60 -22.24 10.73
N ALA A 349 -17.57 -21.94 9.92
CA ALA A 349 -16.29 -21.44 10.41
C ALA A 349 -16.46 -20.09 11.12
N LEU A 350 -17.23 -19.15 10.54
CA LEU A 350 -17.54 -17.86 11.15
C LEU A 350 -18.25 -18.01 12.48
N GLU A 351 -19.31 -18.86 12.56
CA GLU A 351 -20.02 -19.12 13.80
C GLU A 351 -19.08 -19.61 14.91
N MET A 352 -18.13 -20.45 14.59
CA MET A 352 -17.17 -21.00 15.54
C MET A 352 -16.13 -19.96 15.98
N LEU A 353 -15.50 -19.28 15.02
CA LEU A 353 -14.38 -18.37 15.29
C LEU A 353 -14.83 -17.06 15.98
N THR A 354 -16.03 -16.57 15.67
CA THR A 354 -16.58 -15.33 16.28
C THR A 354 -16.96 -15.48 17.76
N ARG A 355 -17.05 -16.72 18.28
CA ARG A 355 -17.18 -16.96 19.73
C ARG A 355 -15.99 -16.38 20.52
N LYS A 356 -14.82 -16.24 19.84
CA LYS A 356 -13.63 -15.60 20.42
C LYS A 356 -13.64 -14.10 20.13
N LYS A 357 -14.18 -13.28 21.02
CA LYS A 357 -14.38 -11.83 20.87
C LYS A 357 -13.12 -11.02 20.47
N ASN A 358 -11.93 -11.55 20.69
CA ASN A 358 -10.68 -10.82 20.48
C ASN A 358 -9.94 -11.21 19.19
N VAL A 359 -10.30 -12.32 18.53
CA VAL A 359 -9.68 -12.69 17.26
C VAL A 359 -10.12 -11.72 16.17
N ARG A 360 -9.19 -11.29 15.33
CA ARG A 360 -9.50 -10.47 14.17
C ARG A 360 -9.54 -11.36 12.94
N LEU A 361 -10.71 -11.43 12.32
CA LEU A 361 -10.89 -12.18 11.07
C LEU A 361 -10.81 -11.20 9.92
N MET A 362 -9.85 -11.42 9.04
CA MET A 362 -9.56 -10.58 7.90
C MET A 362 -9.78 -11.36 6.62
N ALA A 363 -10.60 -10.82 5.71
CA ALA A 363 -10.74 -11.37 4.37
C ALA A 363 -9.97 -10.51 3.37
N TYR A 364 -9.37 -11.16 2.38
CA TYR A 364 -8.84 -10.49 1.22
C TYR A 364 -9.63 -10.88 -0.02
N GLY A 365 -10.15 -9.87 -0.74
CA GLY A 365 -10.79 -10.09 -2.02
C GLY A 365 -9.81 -10.66 -3.05
N GLY A 366 -10.33 -11.34 -4.04
CA GLY A 366 -9.55 -11.73 -5.20
C GLY A 366 -9.29 -10.55 -6.12
N ILE A 367 -8.25 -10.64 -6.94
CA ILE A 367 -8.05 -9.80 -8.10
C ILE A 367 -8.61 -10.54 -9.30
N ASP A 368 -9.55 -9.94 -10.03
CA ASP A 368 -10.24 -10.61 -11.15
C ASP A 368 -9.34 -10.71 -12.40
N GLU A 369 -8.42 -9.78 -12.58
CA GLU A 369 -7.54 -9.74 -13.73
C GLU A 369 -6.33 -10.69 -13.61
N PRO A 370 -5.88 -11.31 -14.71
CA PRO A 370 -4.66 -12.11 -14.73
C PRO A 370 -3.43 -11.32 -14.29
N VAL A 371 -2.55 -11.97 -13.54
CA VAL A 371 -1.30 -11.39 -13.06
C VAL A 371 -0.12 -11.98 -13.85
N ALA A 372 0.81 -11.16 -14.29
CA ALA A 372 1.97 -11.61 -15.08
C ALA A 372 2.70 -12.79 -14.42
N GLY A 373 2.97 -13.87 -15.19
CA GLY A 373 3.66 -15.07 -14.71
C GLY A 373 2.76 -16.04 -13.94
N GLU A 374 1.45 -15.98 -14.14
CA GLU A 374 0.55 -17.07 -13.73
C GLU A 374 0.93 -18.39 -14.42
N PRO A 375 0.73 -19.56 -13.77
CA PRO A 375 0.93 -20.84 -14.41
C PRO A 375 -0.02 -21.01 -15.60
N GLU A 376 0.45 -21.64 -16.69
CA GLU A 376 -0.37 -22.02 -17.82
C GLU A 376 -0.72 -23.51 -17.76
N GLY A 377 -2.01 -23.85 -17.90
CA GLY A 377 -2.49 -25.24 -17.97
C GLY A 377 -2.45 -26.00 -16.63
N GLY A 378 -2.57 -27.32 -16.71
CA GLY A 378 -2.58 -28.19 -15.53
C GLY A 378 -3.70 -27.84 -14.54
N TRP A 379 -3.44 -28.03 -13.24
CA TRP A 379 -4.39 -27.76 -12.16
C TRP A 379 -4.91 -26.32 -12.16
N TRP A 380 -4.10 -25.37 -12.65
CA TRP A 380 -4.47 -23.95 -12.70
C TRP A 380 -5.63 -23.68 -13.68
N ALA A 381 -5.67 -24.41 -14.79
CA ALA A 381 -6.76 -24.29 -15.75
C ALA A 381 -8.11 -24.76 -15.17
N GLU A 382 -8.07 -25.70 -14.22
CA GLU A 382 -9.23 -26.28 -13.54
C GLU A 382 -9.58 -25.56 -12.22
N ALA A 383 -8.73 -24.63 -11.75
CA ALA A 383 -8.95 -23.90 -10.51
C ALA A 383 -10.22 -23.03 -10.59
N THR A 384 -10.96 -22.95 -9.49
CA THR A 384 -12.13 -22.05 -9.38
C THR A 384 -11.72 -20.58 -9.44
N ASP A 385 -12.62 -19.69 -9.81
CA ASP A 385 -12.36 -18.25 -9.86
C ASP A 385 -11.95 -17.71 -8.50
N GLU A 386 -12.52 -18.22 -7.41
CA GLU A 386 -12.15 -17.86 -6.03
C GLU A 386 -10.68 -18.22 -5.73
N VAL A 387 -10.23 -19.41 -6.11
CA VAL A 387 -8.83 -19.85 -5.93
C VAL A 387 -7.90 -18.99 -6.78
N ARG A 388 -8.29 -18.67 -8.01
CA ARG A 388 -7.50 -17.78 -8.88
C ARG A 388 -7.43 -16.36 -8.34
N GLY A 389 -8.56 -15.80 -7.89
CA GLY A 389 -8.62 -14.48 -7.28
C GLY A 389 -7.73 -14.38 -6.04
N SER A 390 -7.79 -15.37 -5.17
CA SER A 390 -6.94 -15.47 -3.97
C SER A 390 -5.45 -15.53 -4.31
N ALA A 391 -5.10 -16.35 -5.29
CA ALA A 391 -3.73 -16.51 -5.75
C ALA A 391 -3.19 -15.20 -6.36
N ARG A 392 -4.01 -14.49 -7.12
CA ARG A 392 -3.67 -13.17 -7.70
C ARG A 392 -3.40 -12.14 -6.62
N PHE A 393 -4.25 -12.07 -5.58
CA PHE A 393 -4.02 -11.19 -4.44
C PHE A 393 -2.66 -11.44 -3.77
N LEU A 394 -2.35 -12.70 -3.47
CA LEU A 394 -1.07 -13.07 -2.87
C LEU A 394 0.11 -12.78 -3.78
N ALA A 395 -0.03 -13.05 -5.09
CA ALA A 395 1.01 -12.79 -6.08
C ALA A 395 1.29 -11.29 -6.22
N GLU A 396 0.27 -10.45 -6.29
CA GLU A 396 0.40 -8.99 -6.32
C GLU A 396 1.02 -8.45 -5.03
N HIS A 397 0.58 -8.96 -3.87
CA HIS A 397 1.19 -8.60 -2.59
C HIS A 397 2.68 -8.94 -2.55
N GLY A 398 3.07 -10.09 -3.09
CA GLY A 398 4.46 -10.51 -3.20
C GLY A 398 5.29 -9.69 -4.19
N ARG A 399 4.71 -9.31 -5.33
CA ARG A 399 5.42 -8.54 -6.37
C ARG A 399 5.52 -7.06 -6.04
N ARG A 400 4.46 -6.47 -5.47
CA ARG A 400 4.37 -5.04 -5.11
C ARG A 400 4.91 -4.13 -6.23
N PRO A 401 4.42 -4.24 -7.48
CA PRO A 401 5.08 -3.68 -8.67
C PRO A 401 5.30 -2.16 -8.61
N GLU A 402 4.42 -1.45 -7.93
CA GLU A 402 4.49 0.01 -7.77
C GLU A 402 5.00 0.45 -6.38
N ALA A 403 5.21 -0.50 -5.47
CA ALA A 403 5.67 -0.18 -4.12
C ALA A 403 7.17 0.02 -4.08
N ARG A 404 7.59 1.00 -3.29
CA ARG A 404 8.98 1.14 -2.85
C ARG A 404 9.05 0.72 -1.39
N ALA A 405 10.01 -0.12 -1.05
CA ALA A 405 10.31 -0.40 0.35
C ALA A 405 11.03 0.80 0.95
N LEU A 406 10.37 1.45 1.91
CA LEU A 406 10.84 2.66 2.59
C LEU A 406 11.27 2.31 4.01
N ARG A 407 12.44 2.75 4.43
CA ARG A 407 12.92 2.57 5.80
C ARG A 407 13.50 3.85 6.35
N GLY A 408 12.87 4.38 7.38
CA GLY A 408 13.39 5.54 8.12
C GLY A 408 14.72 5.21 8.80
N VAL A 409 15.69 6.10 8.65
CA VAL A 409 16.94 6.09 9.39
C VAL A 409 17.17 7.49 9.96
N TYR A 410 18.00 7.61 11.00
CA TYR A 410 18.26 8.91 11.58
C TYR A 410 18.82 9.89 10.53
N GLY A 411 18.08 10.97 10.29
CA GLY A 411 18.44 12.00 9.32
C GLY A 411 18.09 11.68 7.86
N GLY A 412 17.39 10.57 7.56
CA GLY A 412 17.05 10.24 6.18
C GLY A 412 16.12 9.05 6.00
N MET A 413 16.04 8.59 4.77
CA MET A 413 15.23 7.44 4.37
C MET A 413 15.97 6.58 3.35
N LEU A 414 16.00 5.28 3.57
CA LEU A 414 16.45 4.31 2.59
C LEU A 414 15.26 3.90 1.72
N VAL A 415 15.50 3.81 0.42
CA VAL A 415 14.50 3.44 -0.58
C VAL A 415 15.07 2.33 -1.45
N GLN A 416 14.31 1.26 -1.63
CA GLN A 416 14.69 0.15 -2.51
C GLN A 416 13.46 -0.42 -3.22
N SER A 417 13.71 -1.20 -4.27
CA SER A 417 12.67 -2.04 -4.87
C SER A 417 12.22 -3.12 -3.88
N PRO A 418 10.96 -3.57 -3.94
CA PRO A 418 10.52 -4.69 -3.13
C PRO A 418 11.31 -5.97 -3.46
N PRO A 419 11.40 -6.94 -2.53
CA PRO A 419 12.11 -8.19 -2.76
C PRO A 419 11.42 -9.03 -3.85
N THR A 420 12.21 -9.74 -4.66
CA THR A 420 11.67 -10.67 -5.65
C THR A 420 11.25 -11.98 -4.99
N VAL A 421 9.97 -12.31 -5.05
CA VAL A 421 9.38 -13.51 -4.45
C VAL A 421 9.73 -14.77 -5.26
N PRO A 422 10.28 -15.82 -4.64
CA PRO A 422 10.48 -17.12 -5.28
C PRO A 422 9.19 -17.95 -5.21
N PHE A 423 8.33 -17.89 -6.23
CA PHE A 423 7.08 -18.63 -6.24
C PHE A 423 7.30 -20.15 -6.29
N TYR A 424 6.70 -20.86 -5.34
CA TYR A 424 6.75 -22.31 -5.25
C TYR A 424 6.19 -22.97 -6.52
N GLY A 425 6.95 -23.94 -7.04
CA GLY A 425 6.60 -24.62 -8.30
C GLY A 425 7.05 -23.91 -9.58
N LEU A 426 7.35 -22.59 -9.53
CA LEU A 426 7.84 -21.84 -10.68
C LEU A 426 9.36 -21.67 -10.69
N TYR A 427 9.99 -21.79 -9.54
CA TYR A 427 11.45 -21.70 -9.39
C TYR A 427 12.14 -23.05 -9.30
N GLY A 428 13.45 -23.07 -9.55
CA GLY A 428 14.32 -24.24 -9.35
C GLY A 428 14.44 -25.18 -10.54
N ARG A 429 13.80 -24.87 -11.68
CA ARG A 429 13.98 -25.66 -12.90
C ARG A 429 15.39 -25.54 -13.49
N ASP A 430 16.03 -24.39 -13.29
CA ASP A 430 17.37 -24.08 -13.80
C ASP A 430 18.48 -24.26 -12.76
N TRP A 431 18.13 -24.62 -11.52
CA TRP A 431 19.14 -24.86 -10.50
C TRP A 431 19.99 -26.06 -10.85
N ARG A 432 21.26 -25.99 -10.51
CA ARG A 432 22.21 -27.08 -10.78
C ARG A 432 22.83 -27.56 -9.48
N PRO A 433 22.88 -28.87 -9.28
CA PRO A 433 23.66 -29.44 -8.18
C PRO A 433 25.14 -29.05 -8.32
N CYS A 434 25.76 -28.65 -7.22
CA CYS A 434 27.20 -28.35 -7.16
C CYS A 434 28.01 -29.41 -6.43
N THR A 435 27.37 -30.44 -5.86
CA THR A 435 27.97 -31.60 -5.19
C THR A 435 27.99 -32.84 -6.06
N SER A 436 28.78 -33.84 -5.67
CA SER A 436 28.86 -35.15 -6.35
C SER A 436 27.55 -35.91 -6.29
N ARG A 437 26.78 -35.76 -5.18
CA ARG A 437 25.44 -36.30 -5.03
C ARG A 437 24.41 -35.32 -5.60
N VAL A 438 23.45 -35.84 -6.36
CA VAL A 438 22.31 -35.09 -6.91
C VAL A 438 21.11 -35.32 -6.01
N PRO A 439 20.24 -34.30 -5.76
CA PRO A 439 19.01 -34.48 -5.02
C PRO A 439 18.08 -35.50 -5.68
N THR A 440 17.34 -36.28 -4.88
CA THR A 440 16.22 -37.12 -5.36
C THR A 440 15.05 -36.25 -5.76
N GLU A 441 14.02 -36.80 -6.42
CA GLU A 441 12.81 -36.03 -6.78
C GLU A 441 12.11 -35.48 -5.53
N GLU A 442 11.99 -36.25 -4.46
CA GLU A 442 11.41 -35.80 -3.19
C GLU A 442 12.23 -34.66 -2.56
N GLU A 443 13.57 -34.79 -2.58
CA GLU A 443 14.46 -33.71 -2.09
C GLU A 443 14.36 -32.46 -2.96
N TRP A 444 14.18 -32.58 -4.27
CA TRP A 444 13.96 -31.44 -5.14
C TRP A 444 12.67 -30.67 -4.79
N ASP A 445 11.59 -31.37 -4.50
CA ASP A 445 10.32 -30.74 -4.11
C ASP A 445 10.46 -30.06 -2.76
N ASP A 446 11.12 -30.70 -1.79
CA ASP A 446 11.41 -30.12 -0.49
C ASP A 446 12.38 -28.93 -0.56
N LEU A 447 13.39 -28.96 -1.44
CA LEU A 447 14.31 -27.82 -1.65
C LEU A 447 13.56 -26.61 -2.23
N ARG A 448 12.65 -26.81 -3.20
CA ARG A 448 11.81 -25.73 -3.75
C ARG A 448 10.87 -25.18 -2.70
N PHE A 449 10.26 -26.05 -1.89
CA PHE A 449 9.41 -25.62 -0.77
C PHE A 449 10.23 -24.81 0.26
N ALA A 450 11.37 -25.34 0.70
CA ALA A 450 12.21 -24.70 1.70
C ALA A 450 12.74 -23.34 1.23
N TRP A 451 13.10 -23.22 -0.07
CA TRP A 451 13.53 -21.96 -0.68
C TRP A 451 12.40 -20.91 -0.72
N ALA A 452 11.19 -21.33 -1.07
CA ALA A 452 10.01 -20.47 -1.01
C ALA A 452 9.69 -20.04 0.44
N ALA A 453 9.79 -20.97 1.39
CA ALA A 453 9.47 -20.71 2.80
C ALA A 453 10.50 -19.81 3.49
N VAL A 454 11.83 -19.97 3.20
CA VAL A 454 12.88 -19.15 3.83
C VAL A 454 12.80 -17.68 3.45
N PHE A 455 12.16 -17.34 2.33
CA PHE A 455 11.91 -15.96 1.91
C PHE A 455 11.21 -15.10 2.98
N GLY A 456 10.28 -15.69 3.74
CA GLY A 456 9.55 -14.99 4.81
C GLY A 456 10.37 -14.79 6.08
N VAL A 457 11.52 -15.45 6.22
CA VAL A 457 12.30 -15.50 7.47
C VAL A 457 13.33 -14.36 7.53
N LYS A 458 13.41 -13.68 8.67
CA LYS A 458 14.41 -12.61 8.88
C LYS A 458 15.84 -13.13 8.92
N SER A 459 16.75 -12.44 8.25
CA SER A 459 18.19 -12.75 8.14
C SER A 459 18.95 -12.59 9.46
N ASN A 460 20.02 -13.36 9.72
CA ASN A 460 20.38 -14.55 8.96
C ASN A 460 19.35 -15.65 9.21
N ALA A 461 18.93 -16.32 8.14
CA ALA A 461 17.86 -17.31 8.19
C ALA A 461 18.33 -18.69 7.75
N ILE A 462 18.01 -19.70 8.56
CA ILE A 462 18.12 -21.12 8.23
C ILE A 462 16.76 -21.77 8.48
N LEU A 463 16.32 -22.57 7.52
CA LEU A 463 15.06 -23.29 7.58
C LEU A 463 15.27 -24.74 7.20
N LEU A 464 14.80 -25.65 8.07
CA LEU A 464 14.77 -27.09 7.84
C LEU A 464 13.36 -27.51 7.45
N ALA A 465 13.22 -28.32 6.39
CA ALA A 465 11.92 -28.76 5.88
C ALA A 465 11.96 -30.21 5.40
N ARG A 466 10.79 -30.86 5.37
CA ARG A 466 10.55 -32.16 4.77
C ARG A 466 9.08 -32.35 4.45
N GLY A 467 8.79 -32.93 3.28
CA GLY A 467 7.45 -33.27 2.84
C GLY A 467 6.51 -32.06 2.73
N GLY A 468 7.04 -30.88 2.38
CA GLY A 468 6.27 -29.66 2.27
C GLY A 468 5.84 -29.03 3.62
N ALA A 469 6.61 -29.26 4.69
CA ALA A 469 6.42 -28.58 5.98
C ALA A 469 7.76 -28.15 6.57
N THR A 470 7.78 -27.04 7.27
CA THR A 470 8.92 -26.60 8.08
C THR A 470 9.07 -27.51 9.30
N LEU A 471 10.29 -27.82 9.68
CA LEU A 471 10.63 -28.61 10.85
C LEU A 471 11.35 -27.77 11.91
N GLY A 472 12.12 -26.79 11.49
CA GLY A 472 12.83 -25.90 12.39
C GLY A 472 13.26 -24.62 11.66
N ILE A 473 13.14 -23.49 12.33
CA ILE A 473 13.42 -22.16 11.78
C ILE A 473 14.35 -21.41 12.73
N GLY A 474 15.52 -21.01 12.23
CA GLY A 474 16.44 -20.10 12.89
C GLY A 474 16.43 -18.77 12.19
N ALA A 475 15.89 -17.74 12.83
CA ALA A 475 15.63 -16.43 12.26
C ALA A 475 16.38 -15.32 13.01
N GLY A 476 16.79 -14.26 12.30
CA GLY A 476 17.29 -13.02 12.90
C GLY A 476 18.60 -13.15 13.66
N GLN A 477 19.45 -14.13 13.32
CA GLN A 477 20.70 -14.38 14.03
C GLN A 477 21.87 -13.59 13.43
N MET A 478 22.82 -13.16 14.30
CA MET A 478 24.00 -12.44 13.85
C MET A 478 24.96 -13.35 13.06
N SER A 479 24.97 -14.65 13.34
CA SER A 479 25.76 -15.60 12.57
C SER A 479 24.89 -16.70 11.95
N ARG A 480 25.34 -17.25 10.82
CA ARG A 480 24.63 -18.31 10.11
C ARG A 480 24.69 -19.64 10.86
N VAL A 481 25.80 -19.92 11.53
CA VAL A 481 25.95 -21.12 12.37
C VAL A 481 24.97 -21.06 13.55
N ASP A 482 24.74 -19.89 14.15
CA ASP A 482 23.74 -19.76 15.22
C ASP A 482 22.33 -19.94 14.70
N ALA A 483 22.02 -19.40 13.49
CA ALA A 483 20.75 -19.67 12.84
C ALA A 483 20.52 -21.19 12.61
N SER A 484 21.57 -21.93 12.18
CA SER A 484 21.50 -23.38 12.03
C SER A 484 21.23 -24.07 13.37
N ARG A 485 21.96 -23.69 14.42
CA ARG A 485 21.77 -24.25 15.78
C ARG A 485 20.39 -23.99 16.34
N VAL A 486 19.85 -22.77 16.15
CA VAL A 486 18.51 -22.40 16.57
C VAL A 486 17.46 -23.24 15.84
N ALA A 487 17.60 -23.42 14.51
CA ALA A 487 16.68 -24.25 13.73
C ALA A 487 16.66 -25.70 14.23
N VAL A 488 17.83 -26.30 14.45
CA VAL A 488 17.97 -27.66 14.98
C VAL A 488 17.39 -27.78 16.41
N HIS A 489 17.71 -26.82 17.28
CA HIS A 489 17.22 -26.81 18.66
C HIS A 489 15.69 -26.72 18.71
N LYS A 490 15.07 -25.84 17.92
CA LYS A 490 13.62 -25.71 17.86
C LYS A 490 12.92 -26.98 17.36
N ALA A 491 13.50 -27.64 16.34
CA ALA A 491 13.00 -28.93 15.88
C ALA A 491 13.05 -30.01 16.98
N ALA A 492 14.16 -30.08 17.70
CA ALA A 492 14.31 -31.01 18.83
C ALA A 492 13.31 -30.71 19.97
N ASP A 493 13.12 -29.44 20.30
CA ASP A 493 12.14 -28.99 21.29
C ASP A 493 10.69 -29.33 20.91
N ALA A 494 10.39 -29.33 19.60
CA ALA A 494 9.10 -29.73 19.05
C ALA A 494 8.95 -31.26 18.91
N GLY A 495 10.01 -32.04 19.18
CA GLY A 495 10.04 -33.49 19.02
C GLY A 495 10.05 -33.95 17.56
N LEU A 496 10.49 -33.09 16.64
CA LEU A 496 10.51 -33.37 15.20
C LEU A 496 11.83 -34.03 14.79
N ASP A 497 11.74 -35.13 14.03
CA ASP A 497 12.91 -35.82 13.47
C ASP A 497 13.41 -35.11 12.20
N LEU A 498 14.67 -34.71 12.22
CA LEU A 498 15.35 -34.04 11.10
C LEU A 498 16.01 -35.00 10.12
N LYS A 499 15.95 -36.31 10.34
CA LYS A 499 16.52 -37.30 9.44
C LYS A 499 15.87 -37.21 8.06
N GLY A 500 16.69 -36.95 7.03
CA GLY A 500 16.24 -36.78 5.65
C GLY A 500 15.67 -35.40 5.33
N ALA A 501 15.72 -34.44 6.27
CA ALA A 501 15.29 -33.06 5.99
C ALA A 501 16.20 -32.39 4.95
N VAL A 502 15.65 -31.35 4.31
CA VAL A 502 16.43 -30.39 3.51
C VAL A 502 16.66 -29.11 4.30
N LEU A 503 17.71 -28.38 3.95
CA LEU A 503 18.03 -27.08 4.55
C LEU A 503 18.01 -25.99 3.49
N ALA A 504 17.33 -24.87 3.76
CA ALA A 504 17.42 -23.63 2.99
C ALA A 504 18.13 -22.54 3.79
N SER A 505 19.00 -21.80 3.11
CA SER A 505 19.71 -20.65 3.66
C SER A 505 19.45 -19.41 2.79
N ASP A 506 19.08 -18.30 3.38
CA ASP A 506 18.77 -17.02 2.70
C ASP A 506 19.99 -16.36 2.03
N ALA A 507 21.22 -16.78 2.40
CA ALA A 507 22.48 -16.37 1.79
C ALA A 507 23.50 -17.50 1.82
N PHE A 508 24.69 -17.29 1.23
CA PHE A 508 25.77 -18.28 1.18
C PHE A 508 26.31 -18.61 2.58
N PHE A 509 26.85 -19.83 2.73
CA PHE A 509 27.61 -20.20 3.92
C PHE A 509 29.05 -19.65 3.82
N PRO A 510 29.51 -18.87 4.82
CA PRO A 510 30.88 -18.34 4.80
C PRO A 510 31.91 -19.37 5.22
N PHE A 511 31.53 -20.46 5.90
CA PHE A 511 32.35 -21.51 6.43
C PHE A 511 31.60 -22.84 6.44
N ARG A 512 32.31 -23.95 6.58
CA ARG A 512 31.75 -25.30 6.59
C ARG A 512 30.92 -25.64 7.84
N ASP A 513 31.11 -24.91 8.94
CA ASP A 513 30.50 -25.20 10.26
C ASP A 513 28.97 -25.29 10.24
N GLY A 514 28.31 -24.46 9.41
CA GLY A 514 26.87 -24.53 9.19
C GLY A 514 26.44 -25.82 8.46
N ILE A 515 27.26 -26.32 7.55
CA ILE A 515 27.01 -27.57 6.82
C ILE A 515 27.19 -28.76 7.75
N ASP A 516 28.30 -28.77 8.53
CA ASP A 516 28.57 -29.82 9.51
C ASP A 516 27.44 -29.95 10.52
N ALA A 517 26.96 -28.84 11.08
CA ALA A 517 25.82 -28.81 12.01
C ALA A 517 24.51 -29.34 11.38
N ALA A 518 24.24 -29.00 10.12
CA ALA A 518 23.09 -29.51 9.41
C ALA A 518 23.14 -31.01 9.14
N ALA A 519 24.32 -31.52 8.75
CA ALA A 519 24.58 -32.94 8.51
C ALA A 519 24.43 -33.76 9.79
N GLU A 520 25.03 -33.29 10.89
CA GLU A 520 24.91 -33.92 12.22
C GLU A 520 23.46 -34.01 12.69
N ALA A 521 22.65 -33.00 12.36
CA ALA A 521 21.22 -32.98 12.65
C ALA A 521 20.39 -33.92 11.77
N GLY A 522 20.94 -34.43 10.67
CA GLY A 522 20.31 -35.41 9.79
C GLY A 522 19.83 -34.84 8.44
N ALA A 523 20.12 -33.59 8.13
CA ALA A 523 19.80 -32.99 6.83
C ALA A 523 20.56 -33.71 5.69
N ARG A 524 19.92 -33.82 4.51
CA ARG A 524 20.43 -34.56 3.37
C ARG A 524 20.66 -33.73 2.12
N ALA A 525 20.00 -32.58 2.02
CA ALA A 525 20.18 -31.69 0.89
C ALA A 525 20.11 -30.21 1.34
N ILE A 526 20.79 -29.36 0.59
CA ILE A 526 20.92 -27.92 0.90
C ILE A 526 20.59 -27.09 -0.34
N VAL A 527 19.83 -25.99 -0.14
CA VAL A 527 19.66 -24.92 -1.12
C VAL A 527 20.17 -23.61 -0.55
N GLN A 528 21.03 -22.93 -1.32
CA GLN A 528 21.62 -21.64 -0.95
C GLN A 528 21.98 -20.83 -2.21
N PRO A 529 22.25 -19.51 -2.09
CA PRO A 529 22.66 -18.71 -3.24
C PRO A 529 23.98 -19.09 -3.90
N GLY A 530 24.98 -19.53 -3.13
CA GLY A 530 26.38 -19.58 -3.58
C GLY A 530 26.99 -18.17 -3.69
N GLY A 531 28.20 -18.07 -4.25
CA GLY A 531 28.92 -16.80 -4.48
C GLY A 531 29.86 -16.40 -3.35
N SER A 532 30.20 -17.33 -2.43
CA SER A 532 31.23 -17.15 -1.44
C SER A 532 32.62 -17.46 -2.03
N VAL A 533 33.63 -16.73 -1.61
CA VAL A 533 35.04 -17.10 -1.90
C VAL A 533 35.42 -18.48 -1.35
N ARG A 534 34.60 -19.03 -0.45
CA ARG A 534 34.76 -20.34 0.18
C ARG A 534 33.76 -21.40 -0.30
N ASP A 535 33.11 -21.18 -1.43
CA ASP A 535 32.16 -22.17 -1.96
C ASP A 535 32.78 -23.54 -2.14
N VAL A 536 34.06 -23.61 -2.52
CA VAL A 536 34.79 -24.89 -2.66
C VAL A 536 34.84 -25.66 -1.33
N GLU A 537 35.19 -24.98 -0.21
CA GLU A 537 35.23 -25.57 1.14
C GLU A 537 33.85 -26.10 1.57
N VAL A 538 32.80 -25.31 1.27
CA VAL A 538 31.42 -25.62 1.64
C VAL A 538 30.87 -26.80 0.81
N ILE A 539 31.20 -26.87 -0.49
CA ILE A 539 30.88 -28.01 -1.37
C ILE A 539 31.59 -29.27 -0.93
N GLU A 540 32.89 -29.17 -0.57
CA GLU A 540 33.69 -30.32 -0.07
C GLU A 540 33.07 -30.85 1.23
N ALA A 541 32.71 -30.00 2.18
CA ALA A 541 32.03 -30.40 3.41
C ALA A 541 30.71 -31.14 3.13
N ALA A 542 29.90 -30.64 2.21
CA ALA A 542 28.67 -31.31 1.80
C ALA A 542 28.93 -32.69 1.16
N ASN A 543 29.97 -32.81 0.33
CA ASN A 543 30.38 -34.07 -0.26
C ASN A 543 30.88 -35.07 0.79
N GLU A 544 31.67 -34.63 1.77
CA GLU A 544 32.16 -35.47 2.88
C GLU A 544 30.99 -36.07 3.67
N HIS A 545 29.92 -35.30 3.88
CA HIS A 545 28.71 -35.77 4.54
C HIS A 545 27.72 -36.50 3.62
N GLY A 546 28.02 -36.67 2.34
CA GLY A 546 27.12 -37.30 1.37
C GLY A 546 25.84 -36.53 1.12
N MET A 547 25.87 -35.21 1.32
CA MET A 547 24.75 -34.31 1.10
C MET A 547 24.69 -33.83 -0.37
N ALA A 548 23.50 -33.56 -0.87
CA ALA A 548 23.34 -32.81 -2.11
C ALA A 548 23.28 -31.30 -1.81
N MET A 549 23.82 -30.48 -2.70
CA MET A 549 23.74 -29.02 -2.60
C MET A 549 23.41 -28.41 -3.94
N VAL A 550 22.56 -27.39 -3.89
CA VAL A 550 22.08 -26.62 -5.06
C VAL A 550 22.33 -25.13 -4.84
N PHE A 551 22.84 -24.48 -5.88
CA PHE A 551 22.98 -23.02 -5.90
C PHE A 551 21.84 -22.36 -6.68
N THR A 552 21.26 -21.28 -6.10
CA THR A 552 20.18 -20.52 -6.72
C THR A 552 20.66 -19.25 -7.42
N GLY A 553 21.90 -18.79 -7.12
CA GLY A 553 22.45 -17.53 -7.61
C GLY A 553 21.75 -16.27 -7.07
N ARG A 554 20.79 -16.43 -6.14
CA ARG A 554 19.96 -15.31 -5.67
C ARG A 554 19.87 -15.28 -4.14
N ARG A 555 20.23 -14.15 -3.53
CA ARG A 555 20.12 -13.92 -2.08
C ARG A 555 18.72 -13.42 -1.71
N LEU A 556 18.20 -13.87 -0.55
CA LEU A 556 16.87 -13.55 -0.05
C LEU A 556 16.91 -12.79 1.30
N PHE A 557 17.83 -11.85 1.48
CA PHE A 557 17.91 -11.08 2.73
C PHE A 557 16.64 -10.29 3.03
N ARG A 558 16.18 -10.40 4.29
CA ARG A 558 15.06 -9.65 4.85
C ARG A 558 15.41 -9.21 6.29
N HIS A 559 15.31 -7.89 6.56
CA HIS A 559 15.61 -7.30 7.87
C HIS A 559 14.38 -6.66 8.52
#